data_f01ae0a3f83f795b6d8f224b8d4e04be
#
_entry.id   f01ae0a3f83f795b6d8f224b8d4e04be
#
_cell.length_a   1.000
_cell.length_b   1.000
_cell.length_c   1.000
_cell.angle_alpha   90.00
_cell.angle_beta   90.00
_cell.angle_gamma   90.00
#
_symmetry.space_group_name_H-M   'P 1'
#
loop_
_entity.id
_entity.type
_entity.pdbx_description
1 polymer ?
#
loop_
_entity_poly.entity_id
_entity_poly.type
_entity_poly.pdbx_seq_one_letter_code
_entity_poly.pdbx_strand_id
1 'polypeptide(L)'
;MKKFATLLAVLMVAVFSAGVLVAADAPEKVVIKEIQKTKPPVTLSHKTHADKIGKCAECHHKDEAGKEQKCSGCHKAKMEKEKESFKEVMHTKCKGCHQKGKKGPTKCDDCHKK
;
A
#
# COMPACT_ATOMS: atom_id res chain seq x y z
N MET A 1 -62.45 16.31 -13.47
CA MET A 1 -61.28 15.76 -14.17
C MET A 1 -60.04 16.05 -13.37
N LYS A 2 -60.02 15.50 -12.21
CA LYS A 2 -59.07 15.83 -11.16
C LYS A 2 -58.17 14.63 -10.85
N LYS A 3 -57.88 13.83 -11.83
CA LYS A 3 -57.39 12.48 -11.63
C LYS A 3 -55.92 12.27 -12.08
N PHE A 4 -55.27 13.32 -12.41
CA PHE A 4 -53.95 13.20 -13.03
C PHE A 4 -52.81 13.82 -12.22
N ALA A 5 -53.11 14.33 -11.07
CA ALA A 5 -52.10 14.99 -10.24
C ALA A 5 -51.36 14.06 -9.25
N THR A 6 -51.74 12.80 -9.25
CA THR A 6 -51.22 11.87 -8.24
C THR A 6 -50.20 10.86 -8.77
N LEU A 7 -49.75 11.03 -9.97
CA LEU A 7 -48.90 10.01 -10.61
C LEU A 7 -47.48 10.42 -10.83
N LEU A 8 -47.07 11.54 -10.28
CA LEU A 8 -45.73 12.05 -10.50
C LEU A 8 -44.87 12.13 -9.22
N ALA A 9 -45.37 11.47 -8.19
CA ALA A 9 -44.53 11.18 -7.04
C ALA A 9 -43.98 9.76 -7.14
N VAL A 10 -43.63 9.31 -8.31
CA VAL A 10 -42.61 8.28 -8.42
C VAL A 10 -41.30 9.00 -8.10
N LEU A 11 -41.15 9.13 -6.84
CA LEU A 11 -39.89 9.40 -6.20
C LEU A 11 -38.84 8.52 -6.84
N MET A 12 -38.06 9.11 -7.72
CA MET A 12 -36.73 8.62 -8.03
C MET A 12 -35.96 8.71 -6.73
N VAL A 13 -36.20 7.75 -5.87
CA VAL A 13 -35.19 7.37 -4.90
C VAL A 13 -34.07 6.77 -5.72
N ALA A 14 -33.27 7.64 -6.33
CA ALA A 14 -31.94 7.28 -6.68
C ALA A 14 -31.29 6.88 -5.36
N VAL A 15 -31.36 5.60 -5.06
CA VAL A 15 -30.50 5.00 -4.06
C VAL A 15 -29.09 5.23 -4.60
N PHE A 16 -28.53 6.35 -4.25
CA PHE A 16 -27.11 6.53 -4.24
C PHE A 16 -26.61 5.52 -3.20
N SER A 17 -26.49 4.29 -3.61
CA SER A 17 -25.62 3.38 -2.93
C SER A 17 -24.22 3.95 -3.22
N ALA A 18 -23.85 4.93 -2.40
CA ALA A 18 -22.47 5.23 -2.18
C ALA A 18 -21.88 3.92 -1.69
N GLY A 19 -21.31 3.17 -2.61
CA GLY A 19 -20.50 2.03 -2.26
C GLY A 19 -19.47 2.59 -1.31
N VAL A 20 -19.59 2.25 -0.05
CA VAL A 20 -18.51 2.45 0.88
C VAL A 20 -17.40 1.60 0.29
N LEU A 21 -16.46 2.26 -0.36
CA LEU A 21 -15.16 1.67 -0.66
C LEU A 21 -14.55 1.41 0.71
N VAL A 22 -14.84 0.23 1.25
CA VAL A 22 -14.07 -0.29 2.36
C VAL A 22 -12.69 -0.47 1.76
N ALA A 23 -11.81 0.49 1.98
CA ALA A 23 -10.40 0.29 1.78
C ALA A 23 -10.06 -0.98 2.54
N ALA A 24 -9.58 -2.00 1.87
CA ALA A 24 -9.13 -3.21 2.53
C ALA A 24 -8.17 -2.75 3.63
N ASP A 25 -8.48 -3.09 4.88
CA ASP A 25 -7.71 -2.63 6.02
C ASP A 25 -6.26 -3.03 5.80
N ALA A 26 -5.39 -2.03 5.68
CA ALA A 26 -3.97 -2.26 5.52
C ALA A 26 -3.47 -3.08 6.72
N PRO A 27 -2.74 -4.17 6.51
CA PRO A 27 -2.27 -4.99 7.61
C PRO A 27 -1.43 -4.16 8.58
N GLU A 28 -1.56 -4.42 9.86
CA GLU A 28 -0.81 -3.68 10.88
C GLU A 28 0.70 -3.87 10.70
N LYS A 29 1.11 -5.11 10.49
CA LYS A 29 2.51 -5.50 10.31
C LYS A 29 2.66 -6.43 9.11
N VAL A 30 3.76 -6.27 8.40
CA VAL A 30 4.15 -7.15 7.29
C VAL A 30 5.56 -7.67 7.56
N VAL A 31 5.73 -8.98 7.46
CA VAL A 31 7.06 -9.61 7.54
C VAL A 31 7.59 -9.78 6.12
N ILE A 32 8.68 -9.10 5.83
CA ILE A 32 9.37 -9.15 4.54
C ILE A 32 10.48 -10.20 4.65
N LYS A 33 10.24 -11.36 4.09
CA LYS A 33 11.15 -12.52 4.12
C LYS A 33 11.45 -13.11 2.75
N GLU A 34 10.83 -12.57 1.73
CA GLU A 34 11.04 -13.01 0.35
C GLU A 34 12.47 -12.68 -0.08
N ILE A 35 13.13 -13.63 -0.73
CA ILE A 35 14.46 -13.45 -1.34
C ILE A 35 15.61 -13.29 -0.32
N GLN A 36 15.34 -13.20 0.96
CA GLN A 36 16.39 -13.08 1.97
C GLN A 36 17.14 -14.39 2.19
N LYS A 37 18.48 -14.28 2.26
CA LYS A 37 19.34 -15.44 2.49
C LYS A 37 20.34 -15.25 3.63
N THR A 38 20.79 -14.04 3.90
CA THR A 38 21.90 -13.75 4.81
C THR A 38 21.54 -12.90 6.01
N LYS A 39 20.48 -12.14 5.93
CA LYS A 39 20.01 -11.26 6.99
C LYS A 39 18.65 -11.71 7.53
N PRO A 40 18.31 -11.45 8.80
CA PRO A 40 16.98 -11.75 9.31
C PRO A 40 15.86 -11.04 8.54
N PRO A 41 14.65 -11.59 8.53
CA PRO A 41 13.48 -10.92 7.95
C PRO A 41 13.23 -9.55 8.57
N VAL A 42 12.66 -8.64 7.79
CA VAL A 42 12.28 -7.30 8.26
C VAL A 42 10.80 -7.29 8.61
N THR A 43 10.48 -6.85 9.80
CA THR A 43 9.09 -6.59 10.20
C THR A 43 8.77 -5.13 9.98
N LEU A 44 7.94 -4.85 8.99
CA LEU A 44 7.46 -3.50 8.67
C LEU A 44 6.20 -3.20 9.48
N SER A 45 6.20 -2.10 10.22
CA SER A 45 4.99 -1.52 10.81
C SER A 45 4.15 -0.84 9.73
N HIS A 46 3.45 -1.62 8.95
CA HIS A 46 2.76 -1.16 7.74
C HIS A 46 1.71 -0.09 8.03
N LYS A 47 0.85 -0.32 9.03
CA LYS A 47 -0.16 0.65 9.42
C LYS A 47 0.45 1.99 9.84
N THR A 48 1.52 1.96 10.63
CA THR A 48 2.22 3.19 11.06
C THR A 48 2.74 3.98 9.86
N HIS A 49 3.29 3.31 8.86
CA HIS A 49 3.76 3.95 7.63
C HIS A 49 2.59 4.51 6.81
N ALA A 50 1.52 3.75 6.67
CA ALA A 50 0.31 4.20 5.97
C ALA A 50 -0.28 5.46 6.61
N ASP A 51 -0.38 5.49 7.94
CA ASP A 51 -0.91 6.63 8.67
C ASP A 51 -0.01 7.87 8.57
N LYS A 52 1.30 7.70 8.61
CA LYS A 52 2.26 8.81 8.54
C LYS A 52 2.46 9.36 7.13
N ILE A 53 2.47 8.51 6.13
CA ILE A 53 2.71 8.89 4.73
C ILE A 53 1.40 9.33 4.08
N GLY A 54 0.29 8.65 4.40
CA GLY A 54 -1.05 8.97 3.92
C GLY A 54 -1.29 8.65 2.44
N LYS A 55 -0.30 8.17 1.71
CA LYS A 55 -0.39 7.84 0.29
C LYS A 55 0.15 6.44 0.03
N CYS A 56 -0.74 5.51 -0.24
CA CYS A 56 -0.37 4.13 -0.56
C CYS A 56 0.55 4.04 -1.79
N ALA A 57 0.33 4.89 -2.77
CA ALA A 57 1.09 4.94 -4.02
C ALA A 57 2.57 5.33 -3.85
N GLU A 58 2.97 5.89 -2.72
CA GLU A 58 4.41 6.14 -2.46
C GLU A 58 5.23 4.85 -2.40
N CYS A 59 4.61 3.76 -1.96
CA CYS A 59 5.23 2.44 -1.95
C CYS A 59 4.62 1.53 -3.03
N HIS A 60 3.30 1.48 -3.12
CA HIS A 60 2.55 0.71 -4.12
C HIS A 60 2.38 1.49 -5.42
N HIS A 61 3.49 1.85 -6.06
CA HIS A 61 3.56 2.85 -7.13
C HIS A 61 2.95 2.42 -8.48
N LYS A 62 2.72 1.14 -8.68
CA LYS A 62 2.13 0.58 -9.90
C LYS A 62 0.82 -0.15 -9.66
N ASP A 63 0.35 -0.19 -8.43
CA ASP A 63 -0.88 -0.87 -8.07
C ASP A 63 -2.08 0.07 -8.19
N GLU A 64 -3.23 -0.50 -8.50
CA GLU A 64 -4.50 0.21 -8.38
C GLU A 64 -4.92 0.28 -6.91
N ALA A 65 -5.60 1.35 -6.53
CA ALA A 65 -6.12 1.51 -5.19
C ALA A 65 -7.03 0.33 -4.78
N GLY A 66 -6.75 -0.27 -3.64
CA GLY A 66 -7.46 -1.44 -3.14
C GLY A 66 -6.99 -2.78 -3.71
N LYS A 67 -5.95 -2.74 -4.57
CA LYS A 67 -5.34 -3.94 -5.16
C LYS A 67 -3.83 -3.96 -4.94
N GLU A 68 -3.38 -3.40 -3.84
CA GLU A 68 -1.97 -3.31 -3.50
C GLU A 68 -1.35 -4.70 -3.33
N GLN A 69 -0.19 -4.88 -3.95
CA GLN A 69 0.55 -6.14 -3.96
C GLN A 69 1.91 -6.00 -3.28
N LYS A 70 2.52 -7.13 -2.99
CA LYS A 70 3.89 -7.16 -2.47
C LYS A 70 4.88 -6.69 -3.53
N CYS A 71 5.93 -5.98 -3.10
CA CYS A 71 7.02 -5.56 -3.98
C CYS A 71 7.64 -6.73 -4.75
N SER A 72 7.76 -7.90 -4.11
CA SER A 72 8.28 -9.14 -4.71
C SER A 72 7.44 -9.68 -5.87
N GLY A 73 6.22 -9.22 -6.04
CA GLY A 73 5.39 -9.55 -7.21
C GLY A 73 5.99 -9.07 -8.52
N CYS A 74 6.67 -7.92 -8.49
CA CYS A 74 7.31 -7.32 -9.66
C CYS A 74 8.84 -7.26 -9.57
N HIS A 75 9.39 -7.00 -8.38
CA HIS A 75 10.83 -6.92 -8.15
C HIS A 75 11.39 -8.26 -7.69
N LYS A 76 12.23 -8.87 -8.51
CA LYS A 76 12.82 -10.20 -8.26
C LYS A 76 14.21 -10.12 -7.63
N ALA A 77 14.81 -11.27 -7.35
CA ALA A 77 16.14 -11.34 -6.76
C ALA A 77 17.22 -10.66 -7.59
N LYS A 78 17.05 -10.68 -8.90
CA LYS A 78 17.94 -10.02 -9.86
C LYS A 78 17.16 -8.96 -10.63
N MET A 79 17.88 -7.96 -11.13
CA MET A 79 17.31 -6.98 -12.05
C MET A 79 16.78 -7.68 -13.31
N GLU A 80 15.57 -7.38 -13.68
CA GLU A 80 14.92 -7.87 -14.90
C GLU A 80 14.49 -6.68 -15.75
N LYS A 81 15.01 -6.60 -16.97
CA LYS A 81 14.76 -5.46 -17.86
C LYS A 81 15.14 -4.14 -17.19
N GLU A 82 14.21 -3.21 -17.09
CA GLU A 82 14.40 -1.92 -16.43
C GLU A 82 13.92 -1.90 -14.96
N LYS A 83 13.56 -3.07 -14.41
CA LYS A 83 13.08 -3.18 -13.03
C LYS A 83 14.26 -3.47 -12.10
N GLU A 84 14.44 -2.60 -11.12
CA GLU A 84 15.41 -2.80 -10.06
C GLU A 84 15.15 -4.10 -9.29
N SER A 85 16.24 -4.69 -8.78
CA SER A 85 16.11 -5.89 -7.93
C SER A 85 15.34 -5.58 -6.64
N PHE A 86 14.74 -6.59 -6.06
CA PHE A 86 14.01 -6.47 -4.79
C PHE A 86 14.87 -5.86 -3.68
N LYS A 87 16.12 -6.28 -3.57
CA LYS A 87 17.09 -5.73 -2.59
C LYS A 87 17.30 -4.23 -2.78
N GLU A 88 17.56 -3.80 -4.00
CA GLU A 88 17.79 -2.39 -4.31
C GLU A 88 16.59 -1.53 -4.04
N VAL A 89 15.43 -1.94 -4.52
CA VAL A 89 14.17 -1.22 -4.31
C VAL A 89 13.85 -1.06 -2.83
N MET A 90 13.94 -2.12 -2.04
CA MET A 90 13.63 -2.06 -0.61
C MET A 90 14.58 -1.13 0.14
N HIS A 91 15.87 -1.20 -0.14
CA HIS A 91 16.85 -0.31 0.47
C HIS A 91 16.67 1.14 0.01
N THR A 92 16.47 1.38 -1.26
CA THR A 92 16.23 2.74 -1.79
C THR A 92 14.97 3.35 -1.22
N LYS A 93 13.88 2.62 -1.18
CA LYS A 93 12.61 3.13 -0.65
C LYS A 93 12.65 3.33 0.86
N CYS A 94 12.98 2.30 1.61
CA CYS A 94 12.94 2.37 3.07
C CYS A 94 14.05 3.27 3.62
N LYS A 95 15.28 2.92 3.39
CA LYS A 95 16.45 3.65 3.88
C LYS A 95 16.52 5.06 3.30
N GLY A 96 16.27 5.21 2.01
CA GLY A 96 16.30 6.51 1.33
C GLY A 96 15.27 7.48 1.90
N CYS A 97 14.06 7.03 2.17
CA CYS A 97 13.02 7.85 2.78
C CYS A 97 13.39 8.27 4.21
N HIS A 98 13.90 7.33 5.02
CA HIS A 98 14.34 7.62 6.38
C HIS A 98 15.52 8.61 6.42
N GLN A 99 16.44 8.51 5.48
CA GLN A 99 17.57 9.44 5.35
C GLN A 99 17.10 10.85 4.96
N LYS A 100 16.21 10.97 4.00
CA LYS A 100 15.65 12.25 3.57
C LYS A 100 14.85 12.92 4.68
N GLY A 101 13.98 12.18 5.33
CA GLY A 101 13.14 12.68 6.41
C GLY A 101 13.86 12.83 7.74
N LYS A 102 15.09 12.34 7.85
CA LYS A 102 15.86 12.27 9.10
C LYS A 102 15.11 11.60 10.25
N LYS A 103 14.24 10.66 9.92
CA LYS A 103 13.40 9.89 10.86
C LYS A 103 13.37 8.44 10.44
N GLY A 104 13.38 7.56 11.42
CA GLY A 104 13.34 6.12 11.20
C GLY A 104 14.71 5.47 11.06
N PRO A 105 14.76 4.13 11.05
CA PRO A 105 16.00 3.37 11.03
C PRO A 105 16.73 3.49 9.69
N THR A 106 18.04 3.52 9.75
CA THR A 106 18.92 3.60 8.56
C THR A 106 20.05 2.59 8.57
N LYS A 107 20.28 1.89 9.69
CA LYS A 107 21.33 0.88 9.83
C LYS A 107 20.78 -0.52 9.54
N CYS A 108 21.67 -1.41 9.15
CA CYS A 108 21.31 -2.80 8.83
C CYS A 108 20.52 -3.51 9.95
N ASP A 109 21.04 -3.44 11.16
CA ASP A 109 20.46 -4.16 12.30
C ASP A 109 19.21 -3.48 12.90
N ASP A 110 18.94 -2.24 12.53
CA ASP A 110 17.71 -1.55 12.92
C ASP A 110 16.48 -2.10 12.19
N CYS A 111 16.68 -2.60 10.99
CA CYS A 111 15.64 -3.23 10.17
C CYS A 111 15.72 -4.75 10.24
N HIS A 112 16.92 -5.32 10.06
CA HIS A 112 17.19 -6.75 10.13
C HIS A 112 17.48 -7.20 11.57
N LYS A 113 16.47 -7.17 12.42
CA LYS A 113 16.60 -7.57 13.82
C LYS A 113 16.64 -9.08 13.98
N LYS A 114 17.52 -9.58 14.86
CA LYS A 114 17.55 -10.97 15.30
C LYS A 114 16.46 -11.26 16.31
#